data_40e7f8bd4cf79e5d1d04c75a5508e3ce
#
_entry.id   40e7f8bd4cf79e5d1d04c75a5508e3ce
#
_cell.length_a   1.000
_cell.length_b   1.000
_cell.length_c   1.000
_cell.angle_alpha   90.00
_cell.angle_beta   90.00
_cell.angle_gamma   90.00
#
_symmetry.space_group_name_H-M   'P 1'
#
loop_
_entity.id
_entity.type
_entity.pdbx_description
1 polymer ?
#
loop_
_entity_poly.entity_id
_entity_poly.type
_entity_poly.pdbx_seq_one_letter_code
_entity_poly.pdbx_strand_id
1 'polypeptide(L)'
;MLREGLLHNRSYDKCAGVVGEVLKNYHPHGDSSVYDTLVRMAQPWVMRYPLVDGQGNFGSVDGDSAAAYRYTECKLTKISEELLKDIDEDTVDFIPNYKESSTEPSVLPSSLPSLLMNGSTGIAVGMATNVPPHNLGELIDSICAVIETPSISIEELMEILPGPDFPTGGSISGKTGIKSYMQTGRGIVRMRGSMHVEDLPNGKQQIIITEIPYNVNRAT
;
A
#
# COMPACT_ATOMS: atom_id res chain seq x y z
N MET A 1 2.30 -10.14 -13.79
CA MET A 1 1.16 -9.35 -14.32
C MET A 1 1.58 -8.50 -15.52
N LEU A 2 2.61 -7.63 -15.46
CA LEU A 2 3.04 -6.83 -16.62
C LEU A 2 3.37 -7.70 -17.83
N ARG A 3 4.26 -8.70 -17.68
CA ARG A 3 4.65 -9.63 -18.76
C ARG A 3 3.48 -10.45 -19.33
N GLU A 4 2.43 -10.67 -18.54
CA GLU A 4 1.19 -11.33 -18.96
C GLU A 4 0.18 -10.38 -19.60
N GLY A 5 0.53 -9.11 -19.76
CA GLY A 5 -0.34 -8.10 -20.36
C GLY A 5 -1.56 -7.72 -19.55
N LEU A 6 -1.57 -7.96 -18.23
CA LEU A 6 -2.66 -7.62 -17.33
C LEU A 6 -2.59 -6.13 -16.93
N LEU A 7 -2.70 -5.25 -17.93
CA LEU A 7 -2.60 -3.81 -17.77
C LEU A 7 -3.94 -3.19 -17.33
N HIS A 8 -3.90 -1.96 -16.79
CA HIS A 8 -5.08 -1.25 -16.30
C HIS A 8 -6.20 -1.12 -17.35
N ASN A 9 -5.85 -0.99 -18.61
CA ASN A 9 -6.76 -0.82 -19.76
C ASN A 9 -7.14 -2.13 -20.47
N ARG A 10 -6.77 -3.28 -19.90
CA ARG A 10 -7.10 -4.61 -20.40
C ARG A 10 -8.19 -5.27 -19.57
N SER A 11 -8.71 -6.40 -20.07
CA SER A 11 -9.64 -7.24 -19.30
C SER A 11 -8.98 -7.81 -18.06
N TYR A 12 -9.80 -8.11 -17.07
CA TYR A 12 -9.38 -8.92 -15.93
C TYR A 12 -9.04 -10.34 -16.36
N ASP A 13 -8.16 -10.98 -15.62
CA ASP A 13 -7.88 -12.41 -15.72
C ASP A 13 -7.90 -13.04 -14.31
N LYS A 14 -8.06 -14.36 -14.26
CA LYS A 14 -8.14 -15.10 -13.00
C LYS A 14 -6.87 -14.93 -12.18
N CYS A 15 -7.03 -14.63 -10.89
CA CYS A 15 -5.92 -14.58 -9.93
C CYS A 15 -5.13 -15.91 -9.92
N ALA A 16 -5.78 -17.03 -10.25
CA ALA A 16 -5.13 -18.33 -10.38
C ALA A 16 -3.98 -18.32 -11.41
N GLY A 17 -4.14 -17.60 -12.54
CA GLY A 17 -3.08 -17.45 -13.54
C GLY A 17 -1.86 -16.72 -12.97
N VAL A 18 -2.09 -15.59 -12.28
CA VAL A 18 -1.02 -14.80 -11.66
C VAL A 18 -0.30 -15.60 -10.59
N VAL A 19 -1.05 -16.26 -9.69
CA VAL A 19 -0.46 -17.11 -8.64
C VAL A 19 0.39 -18.23 -9.24
N GLY A 20 -0.14 -18.93 -10.25
CA GLY A 20 0.57 -19.99 -10.95
C GLY A 20 1.86 -19.51 -11.62
N GLU A 21 1.83 -18.35 -12.29
CA GLU A 21 3.00 -17.79 -12.95
C GLU A 21 4.10 -17.38 -11.95
N VAL A 22 3.70 -16.78 -10.82
CA VAL A 22 4.65 -16.42 -9.76
C VAL A 22 5.29 -17.65 -9.14
N LEU A 23 4.52 -18.68 -8.80
CA LEU A 23 5.03 -19.95 -8.26
C LEU A 23 5.95 -20.66 -9.24
N LYS A 24 5.58 -20.66 -10.51
CA LYS A 24 6.33 -21.34 -11.56
C LYS A 24 7.70 -20.71 -11.81
N ASN A 25 7.79 -19.37 -11.83
CA ASN A 25 8.96 -18.68 -12.35
C ASN A 25 9.74 -17.84 -11.32
N TYR A 26 9.10 -17.40 -10.23
CA TYR A 26 9.70 -16.39 -9.35
C TYR A 26 9.75 -16.78 -7.87
N HIS A 27 8.77 -17.51 -7.35
CA HIS A 27 8.66 -17.76 -5.91
C HIS A 27 8.18 -19.19 -5.61
N PRO A 28 9.08 -20.19 -5.52
CA PRO A 28 8.72 -21.62 -5.38
C PRO A 28 8.31 -21.99 -3.95
N HIS A 29 7.33 -21.32 -3.37
CA HIS A 29 6.79 -21.55 -2.03
C HIS A 29 5.29 -21.80 -2.07
N GLY A 30 4.58 -21.74 -0.94
CA GLY A 30 3.15 -21.98 -0.90
C GLY A 30 2.35 -20.92 -1.66
N ASP A 31 1.27 -21.33 -2.33
CA ASP A 31 0.36 -20.48 -3.10
C ASP A 31 -0.34 -19.41 -2.23
N SER A 32 -0.61 -19.74 -0.96
CA SER A 32 -1.22 -18.81 -0.02
C SER A 32 -0.39 -17.53 0.16
N SER A 33 0.95 -17.64 0.28
CA SER A 33 1.82 -16.47 0.45
C SER A 33 1.74 -15.50 -0.74
N VAL A 34 1.64 -16.05 -1.95
CA VAL A 34 1.49 -15.26 -3.19
C VAL A 34 0.11 -14.64 -3.27
N TYR A 35 -0.94 -15.43 -3.02
CA TYR A 35 -2.31 -14.95 -3.14
C TYR A 35 -2.66 -13.93 -2.06
N ASP A 36 -2.28 -14.16 -0.80
CA ASP A 36 -2.52 -13.20 0.29
C ASP A 36 -1.83 -11.86 0.03
N THR A 37 -0.64 -11.88 -0.56
CA THR A 37 0.06 -10.65 -0.97
C THR A 37 -0.70 -9.92 -2.10
N LEU A 38 -1.18 -10.67 -3.11
CA LEU A 38 -1.98 -10.10 -4.20
C LEU A 38 -3.28 -9.49 -3.67
N VAL A 39 -3.95 -10.19 -2.74
CA VAL A 39 -5.18 -9.71 -2.08
C VAL A 39 -4.90 -8.38 -1.35
N ARG A 40 -3.82 -8.30 -0.56
CA ARG A 40 -3.46 -7.06 0.16
C ARG A 40 -3.22 -5.90 -0.79
N MET A 41 -2.60 -6.14 -1.94
CA MET A 41 -2.36 -5.09 -2.96
C MET A 41 -3.64 -4.58 -3.62
N ALA A 42 -4.76 -5.31 -3.51
CA ALA A 42 -6.06 -4.91 -4.04
C ALA A 42 -6.99 -4.28 -3.00
N GLN A 43 -6.65 -4.34 -1.70
CA GLN A 43 -7.53 -3.88 -0.62
C GLN A 43 -7.38 -2.38 -0.36
N PRO A 44 -8.41 -1.55 -0.60
CA PRO A 44 -8.32 -0.09 -0.45
C PRO A 44 -8.26 0.38 1.01
N TRP A 45 -8.54 -0.48 1.99
CA TRP A 45 -8.36 -0.20 3.42
C TRP A 45 -6.98 -0.61 3.95
N VAL A 46 -6.18 -1.33 3.15
CA VAL A 46 -4.81 -1.74 3.45
C VAL A 46 -3.81 -0.83 2.76
N MET A 47 -4.01 -0.58 1.46
CA MET A 47 -3.13 0.27 0.66
C MET A 47 -3.76 1.63 0.39
N ARG A 48 -3.03 2.69 0.67
CA ARG A 48 -3.48 4.06 0.35
C ARG A 48 -3.69 4.24 -1.16
N TYR A 49 -2.83 3.60 -1.94
CA TYR A 49 -2.92 3.53 -3.41
C TYR A 49 -2.82 2.07 -3.83
N PRO A 50 -3.95 1.37 -4.03
CA PRO A 50 -3.95 -0.03 -4.44
C PRO A 50 -3.16 -0.24 -5.73
N LEU A 51 -2.34 -1.29 -5.76
CA LEU A 51 -1.51 -1.64 -6.90
C LEU A 51 -2.18 -2.67 -7.82
N VAL A 52 -3.16 -3.38 -7.29
CA VAL A 52 -3.96 -4.37 -8.01
C VAL A 52 -5.40 -3.89 -8.05
N ASP A 53 -6.00 -3.94 -9.23
CA ASP A 53 -7.44 -3.76 -9.43
C ASP A 53 -8.07 -5.16 -9.43
N GLY A 54 -8.87 -5.43 -8.39
CA GLY A 54 -9.47 -6.74 -8.14
C GLY A 54 -10.95 -6.76 -8.44
N GLN A 55 -11.43 -7.85 -9.06
CA GLN A 55 -12.84 -8.12 -9.29
C GLN A 55 -13.27 -9.38 -8.55
N GLY A 56 -14.31 -9.26 -7.74
CA GLY A 56 -14.83 -10.32 -6.89
C GLY A 56 -14.67 -10.01 -5.40
N ASN A 57 -14.68 -11.03 -4.56
CA ASN A 57 -14.54 -10.88 -3.11
C ASN A 57 -13.06 -10.92 -2.69
N PHE A 58 -12.49 -9.77 -2.38
CA PHE A 58 -11.14 -9.59 -1.84
C PHE A 58 -11.12 -9.38 -0.31
N GLY A 59 -12.17 -9.83 0.39
CA GLY A 59 -12.31 -9.65 1.83
C GLY A 59 -13.01 -8.35 2.21
N SER A 60 -13.00 -8.03 3.48
CA SER A 60 -13.60 -6.80 4.01
C SER A 60 -12.76 -6.20 5.14
N VAL A 61 -13.08 -4.96 5.49
CA VAL A 61 -12.48 -4.26 6.65
C VAL A 61 -12.88 -4.92 7.99
N ASP A 62 -13.92 -5.75 7.99
CA ASP A 62 -14.36 -6.54 9.15
C ASP A 62 -13.52 -7.80 9.38
N GLY A 63 -12.56 -8.07 8.50
CA GLY A 63 -11.68 -9.22 8.61
C GLY A 63 -12.17 -10.46 7.86
N ASP A 64 -13.22 -10.35 7.02
CA ASP A 64 -13.62 -11.44 6.16
C ASP A 64 -12.51 -11.79 5.19
N SER A 65 -12.29 -13.08 4.99
CA SER A 65 -11.29 -13.57 4.05
C SER A 65 -11.72 -13.35 2.61
N ALA A 66 -10.74 -13.16 1.73
CA ALA A 66 -10.98 -13.18 0.29
C ALA A 66 -11.48 -14.55 -0.17
N ALA A 67 -12.27 -14.58 -1.24
CA ALA A 67 -12.62 -15.81 -1.91
C ALA A 67 -11.37 -16.50 -2.49
N ALA A 68 -11.41 -17.80 -2.71
CA ALA A 68 -10.29 -18.53 -3.31
C ALA A 68 -9.91 -17.95 -4.70
N TYR A 69 -8.62 -17.96 -5.02
CA TYR A 69 -8.05 -17.31 -6.23
C TYR A 69 -8.64 -17.83 -7.57
N ARG A 70 -9.29 -18.97 -7.58
CA ARG A 70 -10.02 -19.49 -8.76
C ARG A 70 -11.30 -18.71 -9.06
N TYR A 71 -11.85 -17.96 -8.09
CA TYR A 71 -13.07 -17.16 -8.25
C TYR A 71 -12.80 -15.69 -8.49
N THR A 72 -11.68 -15.17 -7.96
CA THR A 72 -11.32 -13.76 -8.10
C THR A 72 -10.53 -13.49 -9.37
N GLU A 73 -10.63 -12.25 -9.85
CA GLU A 73 -9.95 -11.77 -11.05
C GLU A 73 -9.16 -10.50 -10.72
N CYS A 74 -8.11 -10.24 -11.46
CA CYS A 74 -7.26 -9.09 -11.21
C CYS A 74 -6.59 -8.55 -12.47
N LYS A 75 -6.12 -7.31 -12.37
CA LYS A 75 -5.23 -6.64 -13.31
C LYS A 75 -4.41 -5.58 -12.57
N LEU A 76 -3.43 -4.99 -13.21
CA LEU A 76 -2.69 -3.84 -12.65
C LEU A 76 -3.59 -2.59 -12.60
N THR A 77 -3.40 -1.76 -11.58
CA THR A 77 -3.90 -0.39 -11.60
C THR A 77 -2.98 0.48 -12.45
N LYS A 78 -3.46 1.65 -12.86
CA LYS A 78 -2.64 2.61 -13.63
C LYS A 78 -1.38 3.05 -12.87
N ILE A 79 -1.49 3.25 -11.55
CA ILE A 79 -0.37 3.66 -10.71
C ILE A 79 0.72 2.58 -10.61
N SER A 80 0.35 1.30 -10.72
CA SER A 80 1.32 0.19 -10.72
C SER A 80 2.19 0.18 -11.98
N GLU A 81 1.65 0.64 -13.11
CA GLU A 81 2.41 0.72 -14.36
C GLU A 81 3.51 1.79 -14.26
N GLU A 82 3.29 2.86 -13.50
CA GLU A 82 4.33 3.88 -13.24
C GLU A 82 5.49 3.32 -12.39
N LEU A 83 5.24 2.32 -11.52
CA LEU A 83 6.32 1.64 -10.78
C LEU A 83 7.18 0.75 -11.66
N LEU A 84 6.65 0.32 -12.80
CA LEU A 84 7.29 -0.59 -13.76
C LEU A 84 7.72 0.11 -15.04
N LYS A 85 7.48 1.44 -15.13
CA LYS A 85 7.85 2.25 -16.28
C LYS A 85 9.35 2.16 -16.54
N ASP A 86 9.71 2.09 -17.81
CA ASP A 86 11.09 2.02 -18.29
C ASP A 86 11.89 0.79 -17.80
N ILE A 87 11.20 -0.29 -17.34
CA ILE A 87 11.86 -1.51 -16.86
C ILE A 87 12.69 -2.23 -17.93
N ASP A 88 12.35 -2.03 -19.20
CA ASP A 88 13.04 -2.61 -20.35
C ASP A 88 14.11 -1.64 -20.96
N GLU A 89 14.37 -0.49 -20.31
CA GLU A 89 15.26 0.59 -20.78
C GLU A 89 16.62 0.60 -20.05
N ASP A 90 17.07 -0.56 -19.54
CA ASP A 90 18.33 -0.70 -18.78
C ASP A 90 18.41 0.18 -17.52
N THR A 91 17.27 0.41 -16.89
CA THR A 91 17.14 1.22 -15.67
C THR A 91 17.45 0.46 -14.40
N VAL A 92 17.40 -0.87 -14.43
CA VAL A 92 17.62 -1.77 -13.29
C VAL A 92 18.34 -3.03 -13.74
N ASP A 93 19.14 -3.60 -12.83
CA ASP A 93 19.82 -4.87 -13.05
C ASP A 93 18.86 -6.04 -13.05
N PHE A 94 19.09 -7.00 -13.95
CA PHE A 94 18.38 -8.27 -13.98
C PHE A 94 19.28 -9.41 -13.48
N ILE A 95 18.71 -10.28 -12.66
CA ILE A 95 19.37 -11.47 -12.13
C ILE A 95 18.65 -12.73 -12.62
N PRO A 96 19.31 -13.90 -12.68
CA PRO A 96 18.64 -15.16 -12.95
C PRO A 96 17.53 -15.43 -11.94
N ASN A 97 16.39 -15.95 -12.42
CA ASN A 97 15.36 -16.47 -11.54
C ASN A 97 15.83 -17.75 -10.83
N TYR A 98 15.07 -18.24 -9.84
CA TYR A 98 15.46 -19.43 -9.05
C TYR A 98 15.71 -20.71 -9.87
N LYS A 99 15.20 -20.80 -11.11
CA LYS A 99 15.40 -21.92 -12.04
C LYS A 99 16.54 -21.69 -13.03
N GLU A 100 17.11 -20.51 -13.05
CA GLU A 100 18.10 -20.08 -14.06
C GLU A 100 17.57 -20.20 -15.51
N SER A 101 16.26 -20.25 -15.68
CA SER A 101 15.58 -20.36 -16.98
C SER A 101 15.14 -19.04 -17.58
N SER A 102 15.15 -17.97 -16.79
CA SER A 102 14.77 -16.61 -17.16
C SER A 102 15.43 -15.62 -16.22
N THR A 103 15.17 -14.34 -16.41
CA THR A 103 15.67 -13.27 -15.54
C THR A 103 14.53 -12.53 -14.88
N GLU A 104 14.81 -11.95 -13.71
CA GLU A 104 13.92 -11.07 -12.98
C GLU A 104 14.68 -9.79 -12.56
N PRO A 105 14.00 -8.64 -12.42
CA PRO A 105 14.67 -7.43 -11.98
C PRO A 105 15.06 -7.54 -10.51
N SER A 106 16.26 -7.08 -10.17
CA SER A 106 16.75 -7.05 -8.78
C SER A 106 15.96 -6.08 -7.92
N VAL A 107 15.46 -4.98 -8.52
CA VAL A 107 14.58 -3.96 -7.94
C VAL A 107 13.65 -3.45 -9.03
N LEU A 108 12.56 -2.76 -8.65
CA LEU A 108 11.71 -2.08 -9.62
C LEU A 108 12.25 -0.67 -9.92
N PRO A 109 12.07 -0.14 -11.17
CA PRO A 109 12.48 1.22 -11.52
C PRO A 109 11.85 2.28 -10.63
N SER A 110 10.57 2.12 -10.33
CA SER A 110 9.77 2.91 -9.38
C SER A 110 9.88 4.42 -9.59
N SER A 111 9.25 4.94 -10.64
CA SER A 111 9.18 6.39 -10.91
C SER A 111 8.36 7.18 -9.86
N LEU A 112 7.74 6.49 -8.90
CA LEU A 112 6.99 7.07 -7.79
C LEU A 112 7.66 6.75 -6.44
N PRO A 113 7.52 7.61 -5.43
CA PRO A 113 8.09 7.40 -4.10
C PRO A 113 7.31 6.34 -3.31
N SER A 114 7.31 5.07 -3.79
CA SER A 114 6.44 3.98 -3.37
C SER A 114 6.56 3.65 -1.88
N LEU A 115 7.76 3.79 -1.29
CA LEU A 115 7.97 3.53 0.14
C LEU A 115 7.15 4.46 1.03
N LEU A 116 7.12 5.75 0.72
CA LEU A 116 6.35 6.73 1.49
C LEU A 116 4.88 6.79 1.05
N MET A 117 4.60 6.51 -0.23
CA MET A 117 3.26 6.54 -0.80
C MET A 117 2.32 5.51 -0.14
N ASN A 118 2.75 4.26 -0.04
CA ASN A 118 1.97 3.16 0.54
C ASN A 118 2.49 2.70 1.91
N GLY A 119 3.62 3.22 2.35
CA GLY A 119 4.27 2.74 3.56
C GLY A 119 4.88 1.36 3.41
N SER A 120 5.39 0.84 4.50
CA SER A 120 5.93 -0.51 4.60
C SER A 120 5.81 -1.02 6.03
N THR A 121 5.40 -2.28 6.18
CA THR A 121 5.36 -2.96 7.48
C THR A 121 6.00 -4.32 7.32
N GLY A 122 6.98 -4.63 8.17
CA GLY A 122 7.65 -5.92 8.13
C GLY A 122 8.43 -6.21 9.40
N ILE A 123 8.50 -7.50 9.76
CA ILE A 123 9.23 -8.00 10.92
C ILE A 123 10.27 -8.98 10.41
N ALA A 124 11.53 -8.70 10.71
CA ALA A 124 12.66 -9.55 10.40
C ALA A 124 13.42 -9.93 11.68
N VAL A 125 14.39 -10.84 11.54
CA VAL A 125 15.26 -11.17 12.67
C VAL A 125 16.16 -9.97 12.98
N GLY A 126 16.05 -9.46 14.20
CA GLY A 126 16.87 -8.35 14.69
C GLY A 126 16.39 -6.95 14.31
N MET A 127 15.40 -6.81 13.41
CA MET A 127 14.87 -5.50 13.04
C MET A 127 13.41 -5.57 12.56
N ALA A 128 12.71 -4.43 12.63
CA ALA A 128 11.37 -4.26 12.09
C ALA A 128 11.24 -2.90 11.41
N THR A 129 10.34 -2.80 10.45
CA THR A 129 9.97 -1.53 9.81
C THR A 129 8.46 -1.29 9.95
N ASN A 130 8.09 -0.03 10.11
CA ASN A 130 6.69 0.39 10.10
C ASN A 130 6.61 1.84 9.60
N VAL A 131 6.64 1.99 8.28
CA VAL A 131 6.54 3.29 7.61
C VAL A 131 5.07 3.53 7.26
N PRO A 132 4.46 4.64 7.72
CA PRO A 132 3.08 4.95 7.38
C PRO A 132 2.94 5.41 5.91
N PRO A 133 1.75 5.27 5.30
CA PRO A 133 1.46 5.85 3.99
C PRO A 133 1.28 7.36 4.08
N HIS A 134 1.52 8.05 2.95
CA HIS A 134 1.39 9.51 2.83
C HIS A 134 0.63 9.90 1.57
N ASN A 135 0.14 11.14 1.52
CA ASN A 135 -0.52 11.69 0.35
C ASN A 135 0.48 11.88 -0.80
N LEU A 136 0.15 11.35 -1.98
CA LEU A 136 1.05 11.39 -3.13
C LEU A 136 1.29 12.82 -3.64
N GLY A 137 0.27 13.69 -3.62
CA GLY A 137 0.42 15.10 -4.00
C GLY A 137 1.42 15.82 -3.10
N GLU A 138 1.24 15.71 -1.78
CA GLU A 138 2.16 16.28 -0.79
C GLU A 138 3.58 15.71 -0.91
N LEU A 139 3.72 14.43 -1.22
CA LEU A 139 5.04 13.81 -1.48
C LEU A 139 5.73 14.40 -2.71
N ILE A 140 5.00 14.57 -3.81
CA ILE A 140 5.55 15.15 -5.04
C ILE A 140 5.93 16.61 -4.81
N ASP A 141 5.07 17.39 -4.15
CA ASP A 141 5.36 18.80 -3.82
C ASP A 141 6.60 18.91 -2.92
N SER A 142 6.76 17.97 -1.97
CA SER A 142 7.96 17.91 -1.12
C SER A 142 9.22 17.56 -1.91
N ILE A 143 9.14 16.65 -2.87
CA ILE A 143 10.25 16.30 -3.77
C ILE A 143 10.64 17.52 -4.61
N CYS A 144 9.66 18.22 -5.19
CA CYS A 144 9.89 19.46 -5.94
C CYS A 144 10.58 20.52 -5.07
N ALA A 145 10.11 20.72 -3.84
CA ALA A 145 10.72 21.67 -2.92
C ALA A 145 12.18 21.34 -2.58
N VAL A 146 12.52 20.05 -2.41
CA VAL A 146 13.90 19.60 -2.18
C VAL A 146 14.77 19.80 -3.44
N ILE A 147 14.23 19.59 -4.63
CA ILE A 147 14.96 19.85 -5.89
C ILE A 147 15.25 21.33 -6.06
N GLU A 148 14.28 22.20 -5.78
CA GLU A 148 14.44 23.66 -5.88
C GLU A 148 15.33 24.22 -4.79
N THR A 149 15.24 23.67 -3.58
CA THR A 149 15.99 24.13 -2.41
C THR A 149 16.59 22.93 -1.66
N PRO A 150 17.75 22.38 -2.09
CA PRO A 150 18.36 21.19 -1.48
C PRO A 150 18.70 21.34 0.02
N SER A 151 18.76 22.57 0.52
CA SER A 151 19.03 22.88 1.94
C SER A 151 17.76 23.11 2.75
N ILE A 152 16.56 22.85 2.20
CA ILE A 152 15.28 22.99 2.90
C ILE A 152 15.29 22.17 4.19
N SER A 153 14.82 22.78 5.28
CA SER A 153 14.76 22.11 6.58
C SER A 153 13.60 21.10 6.68
N ILE A 154 13.70 20.15 7.60
CA ILE A 154 12.62 19.21 7.87
C ILE A 154 11.36 19.93 8.33
N GLU A 155 11.50 21.00 9.12
CA GLU A 155 10.40 21.84 9.57
C GLU A 155 9.63 22.46 8.39
N GLU A 156 10.34 23.00 7.41
CA GLU A 156 9.73 23.56 6.19
C GLU A 156 9.09 22.49 5.34
N LEU A 157 9.71 21.30 5.20
CA LEU A 157 9.10 20.16 4.52
C LEU A 157 7.81 19.68 5.20
N MET A 158 7.73 19.77 6.52
CA MET A 158 6.52 19.40 7.27
C MET A 158 5.34 20.37 7.07
N GLU A 159 5.55 21.56 6.53
CA GLU A 159 4.46 22.45 6.11
C GLU A 159 3.81 21.93 4.80
N ILE A 160 4.58 21.22 3.96
CA ILE A 160 4.12 20.62 2.70
C ILE A 160 3.59 19.20 2.94
N LEU A 161 4.34 18.38 3.70
CA LEU A 161 3.99 17.01 4.08
C LEU A 161 3.73 16.94 5.60
N PRO A 162 2.52 17.28 6.06
CA PRO A 162 2.23 17.43 7.49
C PRO A 162 2.21 16.12 8.27
N GLY A 163 2.10 14.98 7.59
CA GLY A 163 2.11 13.67 8.22
C GLY A 163 1.51 12.54 7.40
N PRO A 164 1.21 11.39 8.02
CA PRO A 164 0.62 10.25 7.35
C PRO A 164 -0.78 10.55 6.79
N ASP A 165 -1.10 9.86 5.69
CA ASP A 165 -2.42 9.83 5.07
C ASP A 165 -2.92 8.38 4.99
N PHE A 166 -3.76 7.99 5.95
CA PHE A 166 -4.21 6.60 6.08
C PHE A 166 -5.44 6.31 5.23
N PRO A 167 -5.54 5.12 4.59
CA PRO A 167 -6.65 4.77 3.71
C PRO A 167 -8.00 4.65 4.44
N THR A 168 -8.00 4.46 5.75
CA THR A 168 -9.23 4.32 6.56
C THR A 168 -9.67 5.63 7.23
N GLY A 169 -9.00 6.75 6.92
CA GLY A 169 -9.30 8.04 7.53
C GLY A 169 -8.86 8.14 8.99
N GLY A 170 -9.68 8.78 9.81
CA GLY A 170 -9.39 9.05 11.21
C GLY A 170 -8.63 10.36 11.44
N SER A 171 -8.29 10.62 12.67
CA SER A 171 -7.51 11.79 13.09
C SER A 171 -6.25 11.38 13.84
N ILE A 172 -5.19 12.16 13.67
CA ILE A 172 -3.94 11.99 14.41
C ILE A 172 -3.93 12.94 15.60
N SER A 173 -3.65 12.39 16.78
CA SER A 173 -3.60 13.16 18.03
C SER A 173 -2.20 13.68 18.31
N GLY A 174 -1.99 14.96 18.03
CA GLY A 174 -0.72 15.66 18.25
C GLY A 174 0.31 15.48 17.14
N LYS A 175 1.25 16.41 17.02
CA LYS A 175 2.29 16.45 15.98
C LYS A 175 3.67 15.96 16.46
N THR A 176 3.85 15.75 17.77
CA THR A 176 5.16 15.41 18.34
C THR A 176 5.73 14.09 17.78
N GLY A 177 4.88 13.07 17.65
CA GLY A 177 5.29 11.78 17.08
C GLY A 177 5.66 11.89 15.61
N ILE A 178 4.93 12.71 14.84
CA ILE A 178 5.22 12.99 13.42
C ILE A 178 6.58 13.68 13.32
N LYS A 179 6.79 14.78 14.06
CA LYS A 179 8.08 15.49 14.06
C LYS A 179 9.23 14.55 14.44
N SER A 180 9.03 13.71 15.44
CA SER A 180 10.04 12.76 15.89
C SER A 180 10.45 11.78 14.76
N TYR A 181 9.49 11.13 14.10
CA TYR A 181 9.87 10.18 13.05
C TYR A 181 10.43 10.85 11.79
N MET A 182 9.97 12.05 11.45
CA MET A 182 10.54 12.82 10.33
C MET A 182 12.01 13.21 10.59
N GLN A 183 12.35 13.56 11.82
CA GLN A 183 13.71 13.97 12.18
C GLN A 183 14.66 12.79 12.47
N THR A 184 14.15 11.71 13.05
CA THR A 184 15.00 10.63 13.61
C THR A 184 14.72 9.25 13.00
N GLY A 185 13.69 9.12 12.17
CA GLY A 185 13.19 7.83 11.70
C GLY A 185 12.38 7.05 12.75
N ARG A 186 12.12 7.63 13.93
CA ARG A 186 11.38 6.98 15.02
C ARG A 186 10.37 7.92 15.66
N GLY A 187 9.13 7.46 15.81
CA GLY A 187 8.07 8.23 16.45
C GLY A 187 6.83 7.38 16.71
N ILE A 188 5.97 7.86 17.59
CA ILE A 188 4.70 7.22 17.91
C ILE A 188 3.57 8.11 17.43
N VAL A 189 2.81 7.63 16.46
CA VAL A 189 1.62 8.30 15.92
C VAL A 189 0.39 7.69 16.59
N ARG A 190 -0.39 8.52 17.27
CA ARG A 190 -1.65 8.09 17.90
C ARG A 190 -2.82 8.46 17.03
N MET A 191 -3.57 7.45 16.61
CA MET A 191 -4.76 7.60 15.77
C MET A 191 -6.04 7.45 16.58
N ARG A 192 -7.07 8.15 16.12
CA ARG A 192 -8.45 8.03 16.61
C ARG A 192 -9.39 7.88 15.43
N GLY A 193 -10.40 7.02 15.58
CA GLY A 193 -11.52 6.96 14.65
C GLY A 193 -12.40 8.21 14.77
N SER A 194 -13.26 8.39 13.78
CA SER A 194 -14.29 9.42 13.78
C SER A 194 -15.62 8.84 14.23
N MET A 195 -16.30 9.52 15.15
CA MET A 195 -17.60 9.09 15.67
C MET A 195 -18.48 10.29 16.04
N HIS A 196 -19.81 10.08 15.99
CA HIS A 196 -20.79 11.00 16.51
C HIS A 196 -21.95 10.27 17.17
N VAL A 197 -22.73 11.00 17.96
CA VAL A 197 -23.91 10.47 18.66
C VAL A 197 -25.16 10.90 17.91
N GLU A 198 -26.10 9.98 17.71
CA GLU A 198 -27.41 10.26 17.14
C GLU A 198 -28.52 9.89 18.13
N ASP A 199 -29.54 10.72 18.21
CA ASP A 199 -30.74 10.47 19.01
C ASP A 199 -31.74 9.59 18.25
N LEU A 200 -32.26 8.57 18.90
CA LEU A 200 -33.29 7.67 18.39
C LEU A 200 -34.69 8.11 18.84
N PRO A 201 -35.77 7.79 18.06
CA PRO A 201 -37.14 8.21 18.36
C PRO A 201 -37.68 7.79 19.73
N ASN A 202 -37.08 6.81 20.38
CA ASN A 202 -37.51 6.27 21.69
C ASN A 202 -36.73 6.86 22.88
N GLY A 203 -36.03 7.97 22.69
CA GLY A 203 -35.20 8.63 23.72
C GLY A 203 -33.88 7.89 24.01
N LYS A 204 -33.50 6.89 23.21
CA LYS A 204 -32.19 6.25 23.26
C LYS A 204 -31.22 6.99 22.36
N GLN A 205 -29.93 6.74 22.57
CA GLN A 205 -28.85 7.26 21.74
C GLN A 205 -28.07 6.10 21.13
N GLN A 206 -27.52 6.33 19.94
CA GLN A 206 -26.57 5.42 19.30
C GLN A 206 -25.28 6.17 18.98
N ILE A 207 -24.16 5.46 19.01
CA ILE A 207 -22.86 5.97 18.57
C ILE A 207 -22.62 5.45 17.16
N ILE A 208 -22.46 6.38 16.22
CA ILE A 208 -22.09 6.06 14.84
C ILE A 208 -20.58 6.27 14.68
N ILE A 209 -19.87 5.19 14.33
CA ILE A 209 -18.44 5.24 14.02
C ILE A 209 -18.33 5.27 12.50
N THR A 210 -17.82 6.38 11.96
CA THR A 210 -17.70 6.62 10.51
C THR A 210 -16.33 6.26 9.97
N GLU A 211 -15.28 6.34 10.81
CA GLU A 211 -13.91 5.99 10.45
C GLU A 211 -13.26 5.23 11.59
N ILE A 212 -12.42 4.27 11.25
CA ILE A 212 -11.64 3.47 12.22
C ILE A 212 -10.15 3.74 12.05
N PRO A 213 -9.34 3.62 13.11
CA PRO A 213 -7.90 3.72 12.98
C PRO A 213 -7.34 2.67 12.00
N TYR A 214 -6.29 3.05 11.27
CA TYR A 214 -5.63 2.15 10.32
C TYR A 214 -5.12 0.87 11.01
N ASN A 215 -5.25 -0.25 10.33
CA ASN A 215 -4.93 -1.60 10.84
C ASN A 215 -5.78 -2.08 12.04
N VAL A 216 -6.90 -1.44 12.33
CA VAL A 216 -7.88 -1.92 13.31
C VAL A 216 -8.97 -2.70 12.59
N ASN A 217 -9.26 -3.92 13.07
CA ASN A 217 -10.37 -4.70 12.57
C ASN A 217 -11.69 -4.14 13.14
N ARG A 218 -12.68 -3.90 12.28
CA ARG A 218 -13.97 -3.31 12.67
C ARG A 218 -14.83 -4.26 13.50
N ALA A 219 -14.68 -5.57 13.32
CA ALA A 219 -15.48 -6.59 14.02
C ALA A 219 -14.99 -6.89 15.45
N THR A 220 -13.79 -6.48 15.83
CA THR A 220 -13.20 -6.63 17.17
C THR A 220 -13.22 -5.33 17.94
#